data_751010c3cfea72879dc3e657c93fc8b9
#
_entry.id   751010c3cfea72879dc3e657c93fc8b9
#
_cell.length_a   1.000
_cell.length_b   1.000
_cell.length_c   1.000
_cell.angle_alpha   90.00
_cell.angle_beta   90.00
_cell.angle_gamma   90.00
#
_symmetry.space_group_name_H-M   'P 1'
#
loop_
_entity.id
_entity.type
_entity.pdbx_description
1 polymer ?
#
loop_
_entity_poly.entity_id
_entity_poly.type
_entity_poly.pdbx_seq_one_letter_code
_entity_poly.pdbx_strand_id
1 'polypeptide(L)'
;LGGSSFLGLFLALFSGITFAYYMVGIEKLGLQSLNPYVLNFYFAIVISISLLMIGLISGQLELILPVEAYGYSFLIAVLTSIVGIICLQQGVRYLGAATASILSMFEPVTSVIFGIIILHEQLTIVKLIGCFIILSAITGLIVFNGKQTE
;
A
#
# COMPACT_ATOMS: atom_id res chain seq x y z
N LEU A 1 -24.61 -9.34 7.01
CA LEU A 1 -23.58 -8.97 6.05
C LEU A 1 -24.27 -8.38 4.84
N GLY A 2 -24.44 -7.05 4.79
CA GLY A 2 -25.18 -6.36 3.72
C GLY A 2 -24.32 -6.26 2.44
N GLY A 3 -24.97 -5.97 1.29
CA GLY A 3 -24.34 -5.89 -0.03
C GLY A 3 -23.12 -4.95 -0.13
N SER A 4 -22.96 -3.99 0.79
CA SER A 4 -21.78 -3.14 0.92
C SER A 4 -20.52 -3.90 1.33
N SER A 5 -20.62 -4.99 2.11
CA SER A 5 -19.48 -5.83 2.49
C SER A 5 -18.93 -6.65 1.33
N PHE A 6 -19.81 -7.10 0.40
CA PHE A 6 -19.39 -7.88 -0.76
C PHE A 6 -18.64 -7.02 -1.79
N LEU A 7 -19.13 -5.82 -2.03
CA LEU A 7 -18.45 -4.85 -2.90
C LEU A 7 -17.09 -4.46 -2.33
N GLY A 8 -17.00 -4.22 -1.03
CA GLY A 8 -15.73 -3.93 -0.35
C GLY A 8 -14.71 -5.06 -0.49
N LEU A 9 -15.15 -6.30 -0.33
CA LEU A 9 -14.28 -7.48 -0.51
C LEU A 9 -13.78 -7.59 -1.95
N PHE A 10 -14.65 -7.39 -2.93
CA PHE A 10 -14.30 -7.40 -4.35
C PHE A 10 -13.27 -6.31 -4.68
N LEU A 11 -13.48 -5.08 -4.21
CA LEU A 11 -12.55 -3.97 -4.40
C LEU A 11 -11.20 -4.23 -3.73
N ALA A 12 -11.18 -4.84 -2.56
CA ALA A 12 -9.94 -5.21 -1.87
C ALA A 12 -9.14 -6.27 -2.65
N LEU A 13 -9.81 -7.29 -3.18
CA LEU A 13 -9.16 -8.29 -4.04
C LEU A 13 -8.59 -7.67 -5.32
N PHE A 14 -9.38 -6.81 -5.98
CA PHE A 14 -8.94 -6.10 -7.18
C PHE A 14 -7.73 -5.20 -6.89
N SER A 15 -7.73 -4.50 -5.76
CA SER A 15 -6.59 -3.70 -5.30
C SER A 15 -5.33 -4.56 -5.09
N GLY A 16 -5.45 -5.74 -4.49
CA GLY A 16 -4.34 -6.67 -4.33
C GLY A 16 -3.75 -7.14 -5.67
N ILE A 17 -4.60 -7.46 -6.65
CA ILE A 17 -4.17 -7.84 -7.99
C ILE A 17 -3.44 -6.68 -8.69
N THR A 18 -4.00 -5.47 -8.64
CA THR A 18 -3.36 -4.28 -9.24
C THR A 18 -2.05 -3.93 -8.57
N PHE A 19 -1.93 -4.09 -7.25
CA PHE A 19 -0.69 -3.92 -6.52
C PHE A 19 0.38 -4.94 -6.95
N ALA A 20 0.02 -6.21 -7.07
CA ALA A 20 0.93 -7.24 -7.55
C ALA A 20 1.41 -6.95 -8.98
N TYR A 21 0.50 -6.51 -9.86
CA TYR A 21 0.84 -6.10 -11.23
C TYR A 21 1.80 -4.89 -11.25
N TYR A 22 1.58 -3.92 -10.37
CA TYR A 22 2.48 -2.77 -10.20
C TYR A 22 3.89 -3.19 -9.79
N MET A 23 4.02 -4.07 -8.78
CA MET A 23 5.32 -4.54 -8.29
C MET A 23 6.10 -5.30 -9.36
N VAL A 24 5.45 -6.26 -10.04
CA VAL A 24 6.06 -7.02 -11.13
C VAL A 24 6.36 -6.12 -12.33
N GLY A 25 5.49 -5.14 -12.60
CA GLY A 25 5.67 -4.17 -13.68
C GLY A 25 6.94 -3.32 -13.51
N ILE A 26 7.18 -2.82 -12.29
CA ILE A 26 8.41 -2.06 -11.99
C ILE A 26 9.66 -2.89 -12.32
N GLU A 27 9.68 -4.16 -11.95
CA GLU A 27 10.83 -5.05 -12.19
C GLU A 27 10.94 -5.44 -13.67
N LYS A 28 9.88 -5.96 -14.27
CA LYS A 28 9.89 -6.50 -15.64
C LYS A 28 10.11 -5.44 -16.72
N LEU A 29 9.62 -4.23 -16.52
CA LEU A 29 9.82 -3.11 -17.43
C LEU A 29 11.15 -2.37 -17.20
N GLY A 30 11.95 -2.79 -16.22
CA GLY A 30 13.21 -2.15 -15.90
C GLY A 30 13.05 -0.75 -15.29
N LEU A 31 11.86 -0.39 -14.84
CA LEU A 31 11.57 0.93 -14.26
C LEU A 31 12.33 1.15 -12.95
N GLN A 32 12.76 0.09 -12.28
CA GLN A 32 13.63 0.13 -11.11
C GLN A 32 14.99 0.80 -11.36
N SER A 33 15.44 0.87 -12.63
CA SER A 33 16.68 1.56 -13.02
C SER A 33 16.51 3.07 -13.09
N LEU A 34 15.29 3.57 -13.20
CA LEU A 34 14.98 4.99 -13.24
C LEU A 34 15.16 5.62 -11.87
N ASN A 35 15.31 6.94 -11.86
CA ASN A 35 15.31 7.68 -10.61
C ASN A 35 13.94 7.58 -9.93
N PRO A 36 13.86 7.06 -8.67
CA PRO A 36 12.58 6.87 -7.99
C PRO A 36 11.74 8.15 -7.85
N TYR A 37 12.39 9.31 -7.70
CA TYR A 37 11.68 10.59 -7.60
C TYR A 37 10.97 10.95 -8.91
N VAL A 38 11.61 10.71 -10.05
CA VAL A 38 11.04 10.95 -11.38
C VAL A 38 9.88 10.01 -11.63
N LEU A 39 10.07 8.73 -11.35
CA LEU A 39 9.04 7.71 -11.53
C LEU A 39 7.80 8.03 -10.65
N ASN A 40 8.03 8.35 -9.38
CA ASN A 40 6.96 8.73 -8.46
C ASN A 40 6.23 10.01 -8.89
N PHE A 41 6.95 10.99 -9.43
CA PHE A 41 6.35 12.23 -9.95
C PHE A 41 5.33 11.93 -11.06
N TYR A 42 5.66 11.10 -12.03
CA TYR A 42 4.73 10.72 -13.09
C TYR A 42 3.53 9.93 -12.56
N PHE A 43 3.74 9.01 -11.64
CA PHE A 43 2.63 8.30 -10.99
C PHE A 43 1.72 9.25 -10.22
N ALA A 44 2.29 10.20 -9.47
CA ALA A 44 1.51 11.19 -8.74
C ALA A 44 0.65 12.05 -9.66
N ILE A 45 1.16 12.47 -10.83
CA ILE A 45 0.38 13.22 -11.83
C ILE A 45 -0.81 12.38 -12.31
N VAL A 46 -0.56 11.15 -12.74
CA VAL A 46 -1.62 10.26 -13.27
C VAL A 46 -2.68 10.00 -12.20
N ILE A 47 -2.28 9.69 -10.97
CA ILE A 47 -3.19 9.45 -9.85
C ILE A 47 -4.00 10.71 -9.54
N SER A 48 -3.36 11.88 -9.47
CA SER A 48 -4.02 13.15 -9.16
C SER A 48 -5.06 13.52 -10.21
N ILE A 49 -4.73 13.38 -11.50
CA ILE A 49 -5.67 13.63 -12.60
C ILE A 49 -6.84 12.65 -12.52
N SER A 50 -6.57 11.36 -12.28
CA SER A 50 -7.60 10.32 -12.19
C SER A 50 -8.57 10.60 -11.04
N LEU A 51 -8.04 10.93 -9.85
CA LEU A 51 -8.86 11.26 -8.68
C LEU A 51 -9.66 12.55 -8.87
N LEU A 52 -9.07 13.57 -9.50
CA LEU A 52 -9.77 14.81 -9.84
C LEU A 52 -10.95 14.53 -10.78
N MET A 53 -10.74 13.74 -11.82
CA MET A 53 -11.79 13.35 -12.76
C MET A 53 -12.93 12.57 -12.06
N ILE A 54 -12.59 11.60 -11.21
CA ILE A 54 -13.56 10.86 -10.43
C ILE A 54 -14.33 11.79 -9.48
N GLY A 55 -13.65 12.69 -8.79
CA GLY A 55 -14.27 13.66 -7.88
C GLY A 55 -15.24 14.61 -8.60
N LEU A 56 -14.87 15.09 -9.78
CA LEU A 56 -15.73 15.94 -10.61
C LEU A 56 -16.95 15.19 -11.12
N ILE A 57 -16.80 13.95 -11.60
CA ILE A 57 -17.89 13.15 -12.14
C ILE A 57 -18.87 12.71 -11.04
N SER A 58 -18.34 12.37 -9.86
CA SER A 58 -19.16 11.96 -8.70
C SER A 58 -19.87 13.11 -8.01
N GLY A 59 -19.48 14.36 -8.30
CA GLY A 59 -20.04 15.55 -7.64
C GLY A 59 -19.71 15.64 -6.13
N GLN A 60 -18.75 14.85 -5.66
CA GLN A 60 -18.36 14.77 -4.22
C GLN A 60 -17.08 15.55 -3.93
N LEU A 61 -16.65 16.40 -4.86
CA LEU A 61 -15.44 17.19 -4.69
C LEU A 61 -15.71 18.39 -3.77
N GLU A 62 -15.36 18.27 -2.51
CA GLU A 62 -15.39 19.36 -1.55
C GLU A 62 -14.05 20.06 -1.52
N LEU A 63 -14.02 21.32 -2.01
CA LEU A 63 -12.82 22.15 -2.03
C LEU A 63 -12.71 23.09 -0.81
N ILE A 64 -13.80 23.25 -0.06
CA ILE A 64 -13.82 24.14 1.10
C ILE A 64 -13.71 23.28 2.36
N LEU A 65 -12.47 23.07 2.80
CA LEU A 65 -12.14 22.29 3.99
C LEU A 65 -11.51 23.21 5.06
N PRO A 66 -11.58 22.84 6.35
CA PRO A 66 -10.82 23.51 7.40
C PRO A 66 -9.31 23.53 7.10
N VAL A 67 -8.63 24.59 7.52
CA VAL A 67 -7.18 24.76 7.24
C VAL A 67 -6.36 23.60 7.79
N GLU A 68 -6.76 23.04 8.92
CA GLU A 68 -6.13 21.89 9.55
C GLU A 68 -6.19 20.64 8.65
N ALA A 69 -7.29 20.46 7.91
CA ALA A 69 -7.46 19.32 7.00
C ALA A 69 -6.45 19.37 5.85
N TYR A 70 -6.15 20.56 5.33
CA TYR A 70 -5.09 20.72 4.31
C TYR A 70 -3.71 20.39 4.88
N GLY A 71 -3.43 20.81 6.12
CA GLY A 71 -2.17 20.48 6.81
C GLY A 71 -1.97 18.98 6.99
N TYR A 72 -2.98 18.29 7.49
CA TYR A 72 -2.93 16.83 7.66
C TYR A 72 -2.85 16.10 6.31
N SER A 73 -3.61 16.55 5.31
CA SER A 73 -3.56 15.97 3.97
C SER A 73 -2.19 16.12 3.33
N PHE A 74 -1.55 17.29 3.48
CA PHE A 74 -0.18 17.51 3.01
C PHE A 74 0.82 16.60 3.71
N LEU A 75 0.75 16.48 5.05
CA LEU A 75 1.63 15.60 5.82
C LEU A 75 1.47 14.14 5.39
N ILE A 76 0.22 13.66 5.27
CA ILE A 76 -0.06 12.30 4.79
C ILE A 76 0.48 12.11 3.37
N ALA A 77 0.25 13.05 2.45
CA ALA A 77 0.74 12.96 1.09
C ALA A 77 2.28 12.87 1.03
N VAL A 78 3.00 13.66 1.82
CA VAL A 78 4.47 13.59 1.90
C VAL A 78 4.92 12.23 2.45
N LEU A 79 4.36 11.77 3.56
CA LEU A 79 4.77 10.52 4.19
C LEU A 79 4.44 9.30 3.32
N THR A 80 3.26 9.25 2.72
CA THR A 80 2.85 8.08 1.92
C THR A 80 3.42 8.12 0.51
N SER A 81 3.26 9.23 -0.21
CA SER A 81 3.62 9.28 -1.64
C SER A 81 5.11 9.53 -1.86
N ILE A 82 5.79 10.29 -0.99
CA ILE A 82 7.22 10.53 -1.16
C ILE A 82 8.02 9.47 -0.40
N VAL A 83 7.85 9.38 0.92
CA VAL A 83 8.66 8.46 1.72
C VAL A 83 8.28 7.01 1.45
N GLY A 84 6.99 6.67 1.55
CA GLY A 84 6.52 5.28 1.43
C GLY A 84 6.81 4.69 0.05
N ILE A 85 6.39 5.36 -1.03
CA ILE A 85 6.55 4.84 -2.40
C ILE A 85 8.02 4.80 -2.82
N ILE A 86 8.82 5.81 -2.46
CA ILE A 86 10.25 5.80 -2.78
C ILE A 86 10.96 4.68 -2.05
N CYS A 87 10.68 4.45 -0.77
CA CYS A 87 11.24 3.33 -0.02
C CYS A 87 10.84 1.98 -0.64
N LEU A 88 9.59 1.83 -1.08
CA LEU A 88 9.11 0.62 -1.76
C LEU A 88 9.85 0.40 -3.08
N GLN A 89 9.98 1.42 -3.91
CA GLN A 89 10.71 1.33 -5.18
C GLN A 89 12.19 1.00 -4.98
N GLN A 90 12.83 1.57 -3.98
CA GLN A 90 14.20 1.20 -3.60
C GLN A 90 14.27 -0.25 -3.11
N GLY A 91 13.28 -0.69 -2.33
CA GLY A 91 13.14 -2.09 -1.93
C GLY A 91 13.11 -3.03 -3.14
N VAL A 92 12.27 -2.73 -4.14
CA VAL A 92 12.21 -3.50 -5.40
C VAL A 92 13.55 -3.48 -6.14
N ARG A 93 14.21 -2.33 -6.18
CA ARG A 93 15.50 -2.17 -6.88
C ARG A 93 16.61 -3.03 -6.27
N TYR A 94 16.70 -3.10 -4.94
CA TYR A 94 17.80 -3.81 -4.25
C TYR A 94 17.48 -5.26 -3.94
N LEU A 95 16.21 -5.60 -3.70
CA LEU A 95 15.78 -6.92 -3.22
C LEU A 95 14.98 -7.71 -4.24
N GLY A 96 14.55 -7.06 -5.33
CA GLY A 96 13.60 -7.61 -6.29
C GLY A 96 12.14 -7.50 -5.84
N ALA A 97 11.19 -7.61 -6.79
CA ALA A 97 9.77 -7.41 -6.53
C ALA A 97 9.21 -8.46 -5.54
N ALA A 98 9.64 -9.71 -5.65
CA ALA A 98 9.16 -10.78 -4.79
C ALA A 98 9.50 -10.53 -3.31
N THR A 99 10.77 -10.22 -3.00
CA THR A 99 11.21 -9.96 -1.62
C THR A 99 10.61 -8.66 -1.08
N ALA A 100 10.57 -7.60 -1.89
CA ALA A 100 9.95 -6.34 -1.50
C ALA A 100 8.45 -6.50 -1.19
N SER A 101 7.72 -7.29 -1.99
CA SER A 101 6.31 -7.62 -1.73
C SER A 101 6.11 -8.39 -0.42
N ILE A 102 6.99 -9.36 -0.13
CA ILE A 102 6.95 -10.11 1.13
C ILE A 102 7.14 -9.17 2.32
N LEU A 103 8.12 -8.26 2.25
CA LEU A 103 8.36 -7.26 3.29
C LEU A 103 7.18 -6.29 3.46
N SER A 104 6.51 -5.91 2.36
CA SER A 104 5.32 -5.05 2.42
C SER A 104 4.15 -5.71 3.15
N MET A 105 4.12 -7.05 3.26
CA MET A 105 3.08 -7.74 4.03
C MET A 105 3.15 -7.49 5.55
N PHE A 106 4.24 -6.86 6.06
CA PHE A 106 4.28 -6.37 7.44
C PHE A 106 3.39 -5.14 7.68
N GLU A 107 2.99 -4.44 6.62
CA GLU A 107 2.15 -3.23 6.72
C GLU A 107 0.84 -3.46 7.51
N PRO A 108 0.01 -4.47 7.22
CA PRO A 108 -1.20 -4.71 8.00
C PRO A 108 -0.92 -5.07 9.47
N VAL A 109 0.19 -5.72 9.76
CA VAL A 109 0.59 -6.04 11.14
C VAL A 109 0.97 -4.78 11.91
N THR A 110 1.81 -3.93 11.31
CA THR A 110 2.20 -2.65 11.91
C THR A 110 0.99 -1.72 12.06
N SER A 111 0.07 -1.72 11.09
CA SER A 111 -1.19 -0.95 11.14
C SER A 111 -2.05 -1.34 12.34
N VAL A 112 -2.20 -2.64 12.62
CA VAL A 112 -2.93 -3.12 13.80
C VAL A 112 -2.22 -2.69 15.09
N ILE A 113 -0.90 -2.79 15.17
CA ILE A 113 -0.12 -2.37 16.35
C ILE A 113 -0.33 -0.88 16.62
N PHE A 114 -0.17 -0.02 15.61
CA PHE A 114 -0.36 1.42 15.77
C PHE A 114 -1.81 1.79 16.05
N GLY A 115 -2.79 1.08 15.46
CA GLY A 115 -4.21 1.25 15.77
C GLY A 115 -4.51 1.03 17.26
N ILE A 116 -3.90 0.01 17.87
CA ILE A 116 -4.05 -0.26 19.31
C ILE A 116 -3.34 0.80 20.15
N ILE A 117 -2.09 1.13 19.83
CA ILE A 117 -1.25 2.00 20.66
C ILE A 117 -1.69 3.47 20.55
N ILE A 118 -1.98 3.96 19.35
CA ILE A 118 -2.24 5.39 19.09
C ILE A 118 -3.74 5.68 19.13
N LEU A 119 -4.56 4.83 18.51
CA LEU A 119 -6.01 5.06 18.40
C LEU A 119 -6.81 4.35 19.49
N HIS A 120 -6.14 3.62 20.40
CA HIS A 120 -6.78 2.83 21.46
C HIS A 120 -7.87 1.89 20.95
N GLU A 121 -7.68 1.35 19.73
CA GLU A 121 -8.60 0.40 19.13
C GLU A 121 -8.63 -0.91 19.91
N GLN A 122 -9.82 -1.53 19.98
CA GLN A 122 -9.95 -2.85 20.61
C GLN A 122 -9.31 -3.94 19.75
N LEU A 123 -8.49 -4.77 20.36
CA LEU A 123 -7.92 -5.95 19.74
C LEU A 123 -9.01 -7.02 19.61
N THR A 124 -9.52 -7.20 18.40
CA THR A 124 -10.49 -8.27 18.13
C THR A 124 -9.76 -9.59 17.79
N ILE A 125 -10.40 -10.70 18.12
CA ILE A 125 -9.88 -12.04 17.80
C ILE A 125 -9.61 -12.18 16.29
N VAL A 126 -10.47 -11.57 15.45
CA VAL A 126 -10.32 -11.59 13.99
C VAL A 126 -9.03 -10.88 13.55
N LYS A 127 -8.69 -9.72 14.14
CA LYS A 127 -7.42 -9.01 13.87
C LYS A 127 -6.21 -9.86 14.26
N LEU A 128 -6.26 -10.52 15.41
CA LEU A 128 -5.20 -11.43 15.88
C LEU A 128 -4.98 -12.61 14.93
N ILE A 129 -6.05 -13.30 14.54
CA ILE A 129 -5.97 -14.41 13.59
C ILE A 129 -5.41 -13.94 12.25
N GLY A 130 -5.86 -12.79 11.74
CA GLY A 130 -5.33 -12.20 10.49
C GLY A 130 -3.83 -11.92 10.56
N CYS A 131 -3.35 -11.28 11.62
CA CYS A 131 -1.92 -11.04 11.84
C CYS A 131 -1.12 -12.35 11.92
N PHE A 132 -1.64 -13.36 12.62
CA PHE A 132 -0.98 -14.66 12.75
C PHE A 132 -0.85 -15.38 11.40
N ILE A 133 -1.90 -15.36 10.58
CA ILE A 133 -1.88 -15.94 9.22
C ILE A 133 -0.84 -15.24 8.35
N ILE A 134 -0.81 -13.90 8.36
CA ILE A 134 0.15 -13.10 7.58
C ILE A 134 1.58 -13.44 8.00
N LEU A 135 1.87 -13.40 9.30
CA LEU A 135 3.22 -13.69 9.80
C LEU A 135 3.66 -15.12 9.49
N SER A 136 2.74 -16.10 9.60
CA SER A 136 3.03 -17.50 9.25
C SER A 136 3.33 -17.64 7.75
N ALA A 137 2.57 -16.96 6.89
CA ALA A 137 2.79 -16.99 5.45
C ALA A 137 4.13 -16.36 5.06
N ILE A 138 4.47 -15.20 5.66
CA ILE A 138 5.76 -14.52 5.44
C ILE A 138 6.92 -15.43 5.86
N THR A 139 6.85 -16.00 7.05
CA THR A 139 7.89 -16.88 7.57
C THR A 139 8.06 -18.12 6.68
N GLY A 140 6.95 -18.73 6.25
CA GLY A 140 6.99 -19.86 5.32
C GLY A 140 7.65 -19.52 3.99
N LEU A 141 7.35 -18.35 3.41
CA LEU A 141 7.96 -17.90 2.16
C LEU A 141 9.46 -17.62 2.31
N ILE A 142 9.89 -16.99 3.41
CA ILE A 142 11.30 -16.71 3.65
C ILE A 142 12.10 -18.01 3.79
N VAL A 143 11.59 -18.97 4.56
CA VAL A 143 12.24 -20.28 4.76
C VAL A 143 12.30 -21.07 3.44
N PHE A 144 11.25 -21.01 2.63
CA PHE A 144 11.21 -21.69 1.34
C PHE A 144 12.21 -21.09 0.33
N ASN A 145 12.26 -19.76 0.23
CA ASN A 145 13.19 -19.08 -0.67
C ASN A 145 14.66 -19.22 -0.22
N GLY A 146 14.92 -19.24 1.10
CA GLY A 146 16.27 -19.47 1.62
C GLY A 146 16.86 -20.82 1.24
N LYS A 147 16.01 -21.85 1.05
CA LYS A 147 16.45 -23.18 0.59
C LYS A 147 16.75 -23.28 -0.91
N GLN A 148 16.35 -22.30 -1.71
CA GLN A 148 16.63 -22.31 -3.15
C GLN A 148 17.94 -21.58 -3.50
N THR A 149 18.53 -20.88 -2.55
CA THR A 149 19.79 -20.12 -2.72
C THR A 149 21.01 -20.86 -2.16
N GLU A 150 20.83 -22.02 -1.55
CA GLU A 150 21.90 -22.98 -1.22
C GLU A 150 22.01 -24.09 -2.27
#